data_d6e795c7b9101bbbbaf77978ba033c3c
#
_entry.id   d6e795c7b9101bbbbaf77978ba033c3c
#
_cell.length_a   1.000
_cell.length_b   1.000
_cell.length_c   1.000
_cell.angle_alpha   90.00
_cell.angle_beta   90.00
_cell.angle_gamma   90.00
#
_symmetry.space_group_name_H-M   'P 1'
#
loop_
_entity.id
_entity.type
_entity.pdbx_description
1 polymer ?
#
loop_
_entity_poly.entity_id
_entity_poly.type
_entity_poly.pdbx_seq_one_letter_code
_entity_poly.pdbx_strand_id
1 'polypeptide(L)'
;MEQKISYPDFEQGKLGQINALMDEWKSALPEEEQKLFVPDGFYPYYFSKKPRILFVAKESTGMLGFAYTDTLFDCYRNEKRIGEKNINQYRFHARMMYMAYGILNKESTFEEFQATPPASEIGDTLGAENGVSFAFMNISKSSNENGTYADEKLIANSYARGKEFIKREIELLEPDVIISANVTDKITNIFGEPNVLARIGGGDGEECDVCAQTIKVNGNDTLLLDCWHFSSVNGKKDFEQFYHPVCEFTKKYFNQ
;
A
#
# COMPACT_ATOMS: atom_id res chain seq x y z
N MET A 1 8.01 -5.04 25.46
CA MET A 1 7.37 -3.70 25.48
C MET A 1 7.10 -3.36 24.03
N GLU A 2 5.82 -3.28 23.65
CA GLU A 2 5.45 -2.80 22.31
C GLU A 2 5.97 -1.37 22.16
N GLN A 3 6.84 -1.16 21.20
CA GLN A 3 7.36 0.16 20.88
C GLN A 3 6.25 0.90 20.14
N LYS A 4 5.53 1.76 20.84
CA LYS A 4 4.48 2.59 20.23
C LYS A 4 5.11 3.46 19.14
N ILE A 5 4.51 3.47 17.94
CA ILE A 5 4.97 4.31 16.82
C ILE A 5 4.95 5.78 17.26
N SER A 6 6.06 6.46 17.06
CA SER A 6 6.20 7.90 17.32
C SER A 6 6.12 8.68 16.03
N TYR A 7 5.08 9.49 15.89
CA TYR A 7 4.89 10.38 14.75
C TYR A 7 5.45 11.77 15.07
N PRO A 8 6.06 12.47 14.10
CA PRO A 8 6.49 13.86 14.29
C PRO A 8 5.30 14.79 14.50
N ASP A 9 5.53 15.91 15.19
CA ASP A 9 4.46 16.85 15.60
C ASP A 9 3.61 17.34 14.41
N PHE A 10 4.23 17.57 13.25
CA PHE A 10 3.52 18.05 12.06
C PHE A 10 2.54 17.01 11.46
N GLU A 11 2.66 15.73 11.83
CA GLU A 11 1.76 14.65 11.39
C GLU A 11 0.64 14.34 12.40
N GLN A 12 0.72 14.82 13.64
CA GLN A 12 -0.24 14.48 14.70
C GLN A 12 -1.69 14.85 14.33
N GLY A 13 -1.88 15.97 13.63
CA GLY A 13 -3.21 16.38 13.16
C GLY A 13 -3.79 15.40 12.13
N LYS A 14 -2.98 14.93 11.18
CA LYS A 14 -3.39 13.92 10.18
C LYS A 14 -3.63 12.56 10.81
N LEU A 15 -2.76 12.14 11.73
CA LEU A 15 -2.95 10.91 12.49
C LEU A 15 -4.28 10.93 13.26
N GLY A 16 -4.60 12.04 13.92
CA GLY A 16 -5.88 12.22 14.62
C GLY A 16 -7.09 12.10 13.67
N GLN A 17 -7.01 12.66 12.46
CA GLN A 17 -8.07 12.58 11.46
C GLN A 17 -8.26 11.15 10.93
N ILE A 18 -7.17 10.43 10.64
CA ILE A 18 -7.23 9.02 10.20
C ILE A 18 -7.81 8.14 11.30
N ASN A 19 -7.34 8.29 12.54
CA ASN A 19 -7.86 7.52 13.68
C ASN A 19 -9.36 7.76 13.88
N ALA A 20 -9.81 9.01 13.83
CA ALA A 20 -11.22 9.34 13.93
C ALA A 20 -12.07 8.72 12.81
N LEU A 21 -11.54 8.70 11.58
CA LEU A 21 -12.18 8.03 10.45
C LEU A 21 -12.28 6.51 10.68
N MET A 22 -11.23 5.87 11.19
CA MET A 22 -11.24 4.43 11.49
C MET A 22 -12.23 4.10 12.62
N ASP A 23 -12.32 4.92 13.66
CA ASP A 23 -13.29 4.76 14.75
C ASP A 23 -14.74 4.91 14.24
N GLU A 24 -14.99 5.92 13.39
CA GLU A 24 -16.29 6.13 12.74
C GLU A 24 -16.66 4.92 11.86
N TRP A 25 -15.73 4.44 11.03
CA TRP A 25 -15.97 3.29 10.17
C TRP A 25 -16.24 2.02 10.96
N LYS A 26 -15.42 1.73 11.97
CA LYS A 26 -15.63 0.60 12.87
C LYS A 26 -17.00 0.65 13.53
N SER A 27 -17.41 1.82 14.04
CA SER A 27 -18.68 2.02 14.71
C SER A 27 -19.90 1.87 13.79
N ALA A 28 -19.72 2.05 12.48
CA ALA A 28 -20.76 1.84 11.48
C ALA A 28 -20.97 0.35 11.11
N LEU A 29 -20.11 -0.55 11.59
CA LEU A 29 -20.24 -1.98 11.37
C LEU A 29 -21.10 -2.66 12.46
N PRO A 30 -21.75 -3.80 12.16
CA PRO A 30 -22.37 -4.65 13.16
C PRO A 30 -21.35 -5.05 14.24
N GLU A 31 -21.82 -5.21 15.48
CA GLU A 31 -20.96 -5.47 16.65
C GLU A 31 -20.06 -6.71 16.46
N GLU A 32 -20.59 -7.77 15.84
CA GLU A 32 -19.85 -8.99 15.55
C GLU A 32 -18.70 -8.77 14.55
N GLU A 33 -18.83 -7.80 13.61
CA GLU A 33 -17.82 -7.47 12.62
C GLU A 33 -16.76 -6.51 13.18
N GLN A 34 -17.10 -5.69 14.17
CA GLN A 34 -16.16 -4.74 14.79
C GLN A 34 -14.93 -5.42 15.40
N LYS A 35 -15.05 -6.68 15.81
CA LYS A 35 -13.94 -7.48 16.36
C LYS A 35 -12.91 -7.87 15.29
N LEU A 36 -13.35 -7.93 14.04
CA LEU A 36 -12.50 -8.25 12.88
C LEU A 36 -11.96 -7.00 12.19
N PHE A 37 -12.35 -5.81 12.65
CA PHE A 37 -11.95 -4.55 12.02
C PHE A 37 -10.46 -4.28 12.24
N VAL A 38 -9.73 -4.12 11.15
CA VAL A 38 -8.28 -3.89 11.09
C VAL A 38 -8.05 -2.48 10.56
N PRO A 39 -7.79 -1.49 11.44
CA PRO A 39 -7.41 -0.16 10.99
C PRO A 39 -6.02 -0.20 10.33
N ASP A 40 -5.83 0.67 9.34
CA ASP A 40 -4.55 0.91 8.66
C ASP A 40 -4.32 2.42 8.52
N GLY A 41 -3.34 2.86 7.72
CA GLY A 41 -3.01 4.27 7.60
C GLY A 41 -1.60 4.50 7.06
N PHE A 42 -0.80 5.31 7.71
CA PHE A 42 0.53 5.70 7.22
C PHE A 42 1.61 5.50 8.28
N TYR A 43 2.86 5.39 7.82
CA TYR A 43 4.05 5.36 8.69
C TYR A 43 4.60 6.76 8.93
N PRO A 44 5.34 7.00 10.04
CA PRO A 44 5.90 8.32 10.36
C PRO A 44 6.71 8.92 9.20
N TYR A 45 6.71 10.24 9.09
CA TYR A 45 7.33 11.01 8.00
C TYR A 45 6.71 10.80 6.61
N TYR A 46 5.54 10.18 6.50
CA TYR A 46 4.83 9.99 5.23
C TYR A 46 4.57 11.34 4.52
N PHE A 47 4.02 12.31 5.24
CA PHE A 47 3.65 13.60 4.66
C PHE A 47 4.86 14.48 4.29
N SER A 48 6.06 14.14 4.74
CA SER A 48 7.30 14.80 4.31
C SER A 48 7.91 14.19 3.05
N LYS A 49 7.46 13.01 2.62
CA LYS A 49 8.00 12.34 1.42
C LYS A 49 7.46 12.93 0.13
N LYS A 50 8.29 12.87 -0.92
CA LYS A 50 7.92 13.22 -2.29
C LYS A 50 8.52 12.20 -3.27
N PRO A 51 7.66 11.45 -3.97
CA PRO A 51 6.20 11.42 -3.86
C PRO A 51 5.70 10.72 -2.60
N ARG A 52 4.49 11.05 -2.13
CA ARG A 52 3.77 10.31 -1.09
C ARG A 52 3.17 9.06 -1.71
N ILE A 53 3.61 7.90 -1.23
CA ILE A 53 3.24 6.59 -1.77
C ILE A 53 2.12 5.97 -0.94
N LEU A 54 1.02 5.59 -1.56
CA LEU A 54 -0.03 4.78 -0.95
C LEU A 54 -0.08 3.40 -1.63
N PHE A 55 0.14 2.34 -0.88
CA PHE A 55 -0.16 0.98 -1.32
C PHE A 55 -1.58 0.60 -0.96
N VAL A 56 -2.32 0.03 -1.93
CA VAL A 56 -3.70 -0.43 -1.72
C VAL A 56 -3.81 -1.91 -2.05
N ALA A 57 -4.29 -2.69 -1.08
CA ALA A 57 -4.45 -4.13 -1.21
C ALA A 57 -5.89 -4.59 -0.91
N LYS A 58 -6.13 -5.89 -0.95
CA LYS A 58 -7.45 -6.49 -0.82
C LYS A 58 -7.96 -6.50 0.63
N GLU A 59 -7.31 -7.29 1.48
CA GLU A 59 -7.68 -7.56 2.86
C GLU A 59 -6.47 -8.01 3.68
N SER A 60 -6.56 -7.95 4.99
CA SER A 60 -5.60 -8.56 5.90
C SER A 60 -6.02 -10.00 6.25
N THR A 61 -5.05 -10.83 6.61
CA THR A 61 -5.27 -12.21 7.06
C THR A 61 -4.65 -12.41 8.44
N GLY A 62 -5.43 -12.99 9.37
CA GLY A 62 -4.96 -13.31 10.71
C GLY A 62 -4.63 -12.12 11.59
N MET A 63 -5.28 -10.97 11.38
CA MET A 63 -4.98 -9.72 12.10
C MET A 63 -5.93 -9.40 13.25
N LEU A 64 -7.07 -10.08 13.38
CA LEU A 64 -8.04 -10.03 14.50
C LEU A 64 -8.09 -8.71 15.28
N GLY A 65 -8.41 -7.60 14.61
CA GLY A 65 -8.60 -6.31 15.28
C GLY A 65 -7.33 -5.57 15.70
N PHE A 66 -6.15 -6.11 15.41
CA PHE A 66 -4.88 -5.38 15.56
C PHE A 66 -4.73 -4.35 14.43
N ALA A 67 -4.21 -3.18 14.76
CA ALA A 67 -3.88 -2.17 13.75
C ALA A 67 -2.81 -2.70 12.80
N TYR A 68 -3.07 -2.65 11.49
CA TYR A 68 -2.16 -3.17 10.48
C TYR A 68 -0.82 -2.45 10.49
N THR A 69 -0.85 -1.11 10.51
CA THR A 69 0.37 -0.28 10.53
C THR A 69 1.21 -0.53 11.78
N ASP A 70 0.61 -0.60 12.96
CA ASP A 70 1.34 -0.80 14.21
C ASP A 70 2.01 -2.18 14.24
N THR A 71 1.25 -3.23 13.91
CA THR A 71 1.76 -4.61 13.89
C THR A 71 2.89 -4.76 12.86
N LEU A 72 2.70 -4.24 11.65
CA LEU A 72 3.72 -4.40 10.61
C LEU A 72 4.92 -3.49 10.81
N PHE A 73 4.75 -2.33 11.47
CA PHE A 73 5.89 -1.49 11.83
C PHE A 73 6.88 -2.25 12.72
N ASP A 74 6.35 -2.93 13.74
CA ASP A 74 7.18 -3.76 14.62
C ASP A 74 7.84 -4.92 13.87
N CYS A 75 7.05 -5.64 13.03
CA CYS A 75 7.56 -6.68 12.16
C CYS A 75 8.69 -6.20 11.24
N TYR A 76 8.57 -5.01 10.66
CA TYR A 76 9.57 -4.48 9.73
C TYR A 76 10.81 -3.96 10.44
N ARG A 77 10.65 -3.22 11.53
CA ARG A 77 11.78 -2.56 12.21
C ARG A 77 12.51 -3.44 13.21
N ASN A 78 11.78 -4.21 13.98
CA ASN A 78 12.32 -4.90 15.13
C ASN A 78 12.48 -6.40 14.89
N GLU A 79 11.41 -7.08 14.51
CA GLU A 79 11.41 -8.53 14.38
C GLU A 79 12.05 -9.03 13.09
N LYS A 80 12.00 -8.24 12.01
CA LYS A 80 12.41 -8.62 10.64
C LYS A 80 11.68 -9.84 10.10
N ARG A 81 10.50 -10.13 10.66
CA ARG A 81 9.70 -11.32 10.41
C ARG A 81 8.22 -11.00 10.36
N ILE A 82 7.47 -11.78 9.59
CA ILE A 82 6.02 -11.81 9.58
C ILE A 82 5.63 -13.26 9.80
N GLY A 83 5.08 -13.56 10.97
CA GLY A 83 4.94 -14.93 11.44
C GLY A 83 6.31 -15.62 11.52
N GLU A 84 6.44 -16.79 10.90
CA GLU A 84 7.68 -17.57 10.93
C GLU A 84 8.72 -17.16 9.85
N LYS A 85 8.32 -16.37 8.86
CA LYS A 85 9.16 -16.03 7.70
C LYS A 85 9.87 -14.70 7.86
N ASN A 86 11.14 -14.64 7.47
CA ASN A 86 11.85 -13.37 7.30
C ASN A 86 11.17 -12.52 6.21
N ILE A 87 11.16 -11.20 6.38
CA ILE A 87 10.53 -10.25 5.44
C ILE A 87 11.04 -10.46 4.02
N ASN A 88 12.33 -10.73 3.83
CA ASN A 88 12.93 -10.98 2.52
C ASN A 88 12.32 -12.19 1.79
N GLN A 89 11.70 -13.11 2.53
CA GLN A 89 11.02 -14.29 2.00
C GLN A 89 9.52 -14.07 1.75
N TYR A 90 8.98 -12.95 2.21
CA TYR A 90 7.57 -12.63 2.09
C TYR A 90 7.36 -11.66 0.92
N ARG A 91 7.16 -12.21 -0.28
CA ARG A 91 7.11 -11.43 -1.54
C ARG A 91 6.24 -10.18 -1.48
N PHE A 92 5.06 -10.26 -0.88
CA PHE A 92 4.15 -9.12 -0.77
C PHE A 92 4.85 -7.91 -0.11
N HIS A 93 5.43 -8.14 1.06
CA HIS A 93 6.07 -7.09 1.84
C HIS A 93 7.43 -6.68 1.28
N ALA A 94 8.21 -7.64 0.79
CA ALA A 94 9.50 -7.34 0.16
C ALA A 94 9.33 -6.46 -1.08
N ARG A 95 8.36 -6.76 -1.95
CA ARG A 95 8.07 -5.95 -3.14
C ARG A 95 7.63 -4.53 -2.79
N MET A 96 6.77 -4.36 -1.77
CA MET A 96 6.41 -3.03 -1.29
C MET A 96 7.64 -2.23 -0.84
N MET A 97 8.52 -2.86 -0.04
CA MET A 97 9.76 -2.22 0.44
C MET A 97 10.67 -1.83 -0.72
N TYR A 98 10.88 -2.71 -1.69
CA TYR A 98 11.72 -2.43 -2.87
C TYR A 98 11.14 -1.31 -3.73
N MET A 99 9.83 -1.34 -4.03
CA MET A 99 9.19 -0.27 -4.79
C MET A 99 9.24 1.06 -4.06
N ALA A 100 8.93 1.10 -2.76
CA ALA A 100 9.01 2.32 -1.97
C ALA A 100 10.44 2.88 -1.93
N TYR A 101 11.45 2.01 -1.73
CA TYR A 101 12.85 2.40 -1.74
C TYR A 101 13.27 2.98 -3.09
N GLY A 102 13.00 2.26 -4.19
CA GLY A 102 13.35 2.71 -5.54
C GLY A 102 12.69 4.03 -5.92
N ILE A 103 11.39 4.21 -5.62
CA ILE A 103 10.69 5.47 -5.89
C ILE A 103 11.30 6.63 -5.11
N LEU A 104 11.52 6.47 -3.81
CA LEU A 104 12.02 7.55 -2.95
C LEU A 104 13.48 7.92 -3.24
N ASN A 105 14.29 6.96 -3.72
CA ASN A 105 15.67 7.20 -4.15
C ASN A 105 15.80 7.49 -5.65
N LYS A 106 14.69 7.49 -6.41
CA LYS A 106 14.66 7.71 -7.87
C LYS A 106 15.46 6.67 -8.66
N GLU A 107 15.50 5.44 -8.15
CA GLU A 107 16.18 4.29 -8.73
C GLU A 107 15.19 3.46 -9.56
N SER A 108 15.61 2.93 -10.72
CA SER A 108 14.73 2.14 -11.59
C SER A 108 15.46 1.13 -12.47
N THR A 109 16.79 1.18 -12.54
CA THR A 109 17.61 0.28 -13.37
C THR A 109 17.84 -1.08 -12.69
N PHE A 110 18.32 -2.05 -13.47
CA PHE A 110 18.63 -3.38 -12.93
C PHE A 110 19.84 -3.34 -11.99
N GLU A 111 20.84 -2.55 -12.31
CA GLU A 111 22.03 -2.35 -11.48
C GLU A 111 21.66 -1.71 -10.13
N GLU A 112 20.79 -0.70 -10.14
CA GLU A 112 20.27 -0.06 -8.94
C GLU A 112 19.45 -1.06 -8.10
N PHE A 113 18.58 -1.86 -8.74
CA PHE A 113 17.82 -2.91 -8.06
C PHE A 113 18.74 -3.97 -7.42
N GLN A 114 19.81 -4.40 -8.11
CA GLN A 114 20.78 -5.33 -7.54
C GLN A 114 21.55 -4.75 -6.36
N ALA A 115 21.75 -3.43 -6.33
CA ALA A 115 22.40 -2.71 -5.25
C ALA A 115 21.44 -2.35 -4.09
N THR A 116 20.11 -2.51 -4.29
CA THR A 116 19.10 -2.22 -3.27
C THR A 116 19.33 -3.10 -2.03
N PRO A 117 19.32 -2.52 -0.82
CA PRO A 117 19.42 -3.30 0.41
C PRO A 117 18.28 -4.33 0.51
N PRO A 118 18.50 -5.46 1.19
CA PRO A 118 17.43 -6.41 1.49
C PRO A 118 16.23 -5.72 2.16
N ALA A 119 15.02 -6.20 1.93
CA ALA A 119 13.80 -5.60 2.50
C ALA A 119 13.84 -5.48 4.03
N SER A 120 14.55 -6.40 4.72
CA SER A 120 14.78 -6.34 6.15
C SER A 120 15.66 -5.16 6.60
N GLU A 121 16.60 -4.74 5.78
CA GLU A 121 17.46 -3.57 6.04
C GLU A 121 16.74 -2.26 5.67
N ILE A 122 15.96 -2.26 4.57
CA ILE A 122 15.07 -1.14 4.26
C ILE A 122 14.09 -0.90 5.41
N GLY A 123 13.55 -1.99 6.00
CA GLY A 123 12.68 -1.94 7.17
C GLY A 123 13.31 -1.23 8.38
N ASP A 124 14.64 -1.26 8.56
CA ASP A 124 15.33 -0.52 9.63
C ASP A 124 15.11 0.99 9.53
N THR A 125 14.88 1.48 8.33
CA THR A 125 14.70 2.92 8.07
C THR A 125 13.22 3.33 7.96
N LEU A 126 12.27 2.38 8.04
CA LEU A 126 10.85 2.68 7.92
C LEU A 126 10.39 3.67 9.00
N GLY A 127 9.76 4.75 8.58
CA GLY A 127 9.29 5.79 9.49
C GLY A 127 10.41 6.62 10.12
N ALA A 128 11.60 6.63 9.53
CA ALA A 128 12.65 7.59 9.88
C ALA A 128 12.63 8.79 8.91
N GLU A 129 13.11 9.96 9.37
CA GLU A 129 13.11 11.19 8.58
C GLU A 129 13.79 11.01 7.22
N ASN A 130 14.98 10.40 7.20
CA ASN A 130 15.74 10.12 5.97
C ASN A 130 15.53 8.69 5.44
N GLY A 131 14.55 7.96 5.97
CA GLY A 131 14.26 6.59 5.59
C GLY A 131 13.05 6.45 4.67
N VAL A 132 12.65 5.21 4.47
CA VAL A 132 11.43 4.88 3.73
C VAL A 132 10.20 5.20 4.56
N SER A 133 9.19 5.81 3.95
CA SER A 133 7.86 5.91 4.52
C SER A 133 6.79 5.86 3.43
N PHE A 134 5.67 5.26 3.73
CA PHE A 134 4.51 5.13 2.85
C PHE A 134 3.23 4.99 3.67
N ALA A 135 2.09 5.13 3.02
CA ALA A 135 0.80 4.73 3.56
C ALA A 135 0.40 3.35 3.00
N PHE A 136 -0.39 2.64 3.77
CA PHE A 136 -0.95 1.36 3.37
C PHE A 136 -2.42 1.30 3.75
N MET A 137 -3.25 0.78 2.84
CA MET A 137 -4.65 0.48 3.14
C MET A 137 -5.12 -0.81 2.49
N ASN A 138 -6.07 -1.48 3.13
CA ASN A 138 -6.85 -2.55 2.55
C ASN A 138 -8.24 -2.05 2.14
N ILE A 139 -8.76 -2.55 1.02
CA ILE A 139 -10.15 -2.29 0.59
C ILE A 139 -11.13 -2.87 1.61
N SER A 140 -10.86 -4.07 2.12
CA SER A 140 -11.62 -4.66 3.23
C SER A 140 -10.89 -4.42 4.54
N LYS A 141 -11.56 -3.73 5.47
CA LYS A 141 -11.06 -3.58 6.84
C LYS A 141 -11.40 -4.79 7.73
N SER A 142 -12.09 -5.79 7.21
CA SER A 142 -12.33 -7.03 7.95
C SER A 142 -11.20 -8.03 7.73
N SER A 143 -10.65 -8.56 8.82
CA SER A 143 -9.64 -9.61 8.75
C SER A 143 -10.23 -10.92 8.27
N ASN A 144 -9.55 -11.55 7.32
CA ASN A 144 -9.86 -12.91 6.88
C ASN A 144 -9.15 -13.92 7.80
N GLU A 145 -9.89 -14.54 8.69
CA GLU A 145 -9.35 -15.49 9.68
C GLU A 145 -9.34 -16.94 9.19
N ASN A 146 -10.00 -17.23 8.05
CA ASN A 146 -10.27 -18.60 7.63
C ASN A 146 -9.49 -19.02 6.38
N GLY A 147 -8.68 -18.13 5.78
CA GLY A 147 -8.16 -18.40 4.47
C GLY A 147 -6.69 -18.12 4.24
N THR A 148 -6.11 -18.97 3.38
CA THR A 148 -4.81 -18.70 2.77
C THR A 148 -4.96 -17.81 1.52
N TYR A 149 -6.18 -17.68 1.01
CA TYR A 149 -6.55 -16.94 -0.20
C TYR A 149 -7.53 -15.83 0.12
N ALA A 150 -7.55 -14.80 -0.71
CA ALA A 150 -8.48 -13.69 -0.60
C ALA A 150 -9.94 -14.19 -0.65
N ASP A 151 -10.77 -13.69 0.28
CA ASP A 151 -12.22 -13.93 0.26
C ASP A 151 -12.91 -12.81 -0.55
N GLU A 152 -13.11 -13.07 -1.84
CA GLU A 152 -13.72 -12.10 -2.76
C GLU A 152 -15.12 -11.65 -2.32
N LYS A 153 -15.88 -12.52 -1.61
CA LYS A 153 -17.20 -12.16 -1.07
C LYS A 153 -17.07 -11.19 0.12
N LEU A 154 -16.11 -11.46 1.01
CA LEU A 154 -15.80 -10.56 2.13
C LEU A 154 -15.37 -9.19 1.59
N ILE A 155 -14.47 -9.17 0.61
CA ILE A 155 -13.97 -7.94 -0.01
C ILE A 155 -15.11 -7.18 -0.67
N ALA A 156 -15.96 -7.84 -1.47
CA ALA A 156 -17.08 -7.20 -2.15
C ALA A 156 -18.08 -6.58 -1.17
N ASN A 157 -18.43 -7.31 -0.09
CA ASN A 157 -19.33 -6.83 0.95
C ASN A 157 -18.75 -5.63 1.72
N SER A 158 -17.47 -5.74 2.12
CA SER A 158 -16.76 -4.66 2.81
C SER A 158 -16.66 -3.42 1.94
N TYR A 159 -16.32 -3.59 0.66
CA TYR A 159 -16.26 -2.48 -0.30
C TYR A 159 -17.62 -1.79 -0.47
N ALA A 160 -18.70 -2.57 -0.66
CA ALA A 160 -20.03 -2.00 -0.88
C ALA A 160 -20.49 -1.12 0.29
N ARG A 161 -20.15 -1.49 1.53
CA ARG A 161 -20.49 -0.74 2.75
C ARG A 161 -19.47 0.35 3.09
N GLY A 162 -18.20 0.14 2.71
CA GLY A 162 -17.08 1.00 3.06
C GLY A 162 -16.69 2.03 2.02
N LYS A 163 -17.35 2.08 0.86
CA LYS A 163 -16.95 2.90 -0.30
C LYS A 163 -16.67 4.37 0.06
N GLU A 164 -17.54 5.00 0.85
CA GLU A 164 -17.37 6.39 1.26
C GLU A 164 -16.20 6.56 2.25
N PHE A 165 -15.99 5.61 3.14
CA PHE A 165 -14.85 5.62 4.07
C PHE A 165 -13.53 5.43 3.32
N ILE A 166 -13.46 4.51 2.35
CA ILE A 166 -12.29 4.33 1.46
C ILE A 166 -11.94 5.62 0.76
N LYS A 167 -12.95 6.32 0.20
CA LYS A 167 -12.76 7.62 -0.44
C LYS A 167 -12.14 8.62 0.51
N ARG A 168 -12.75 8.82 1.69
CA ARG A 168 -12.28 9.76 2.71
C ARG A 168 -10.88 9.43 3.21
N GLU A 169 -10.54 8.15 3.34
CA GLU A 169 -9.20 7.73 3.73
C GLU A 169 -8.16 8.12 2.68
N ILE A 170 -8.40 7.83 1.40
CA ILE A 170 -7.50 8.24 0.30
C ILE A 170 -7.39 9.78 0.24
N GLU A 171 -8.49 10.50 0.41
CA GLU A 171 -8.51 11.96 0.42
C GLU A 171 -7.72 12.55 1.61
N LEU A 172 -7.76 11.93 2.80
CA LEU A 172 -6.99 12.34 3.97
C LEU A 172 -5.49 12.03 3.84
N LEU A 173 -5.15 10.91 3.20
CA LEU A 173 -3.76 10.52 2.94
C LEU A 173 -3.10 11.37 1.86
N GLU A 174 -3.87 12.00 0.97
CA GLU A 174 -3.37 12.89 -0.09
C GLU A 174 -2.19 12.29 -0.88
N PRO A 175 -2.29 11.06 -1.42
CA PRO A 175 -1.18 10.41 -2.09
C PRO A 175 -0.83 11.12 -3.40
N ASP A 176 0.47 11.20 -3.71
CA ASP A 176 0.96 11.62 -5.03
C ASP A 176 0.95 10.42 -6.00
N VAL A 177 1.17 9.21 -5.47
CA VAL A 177 1.06 7.95 -6.21
C VAL A 177 0.35 6.87 -5.40
N ILE A 178 -0.58 6.17 -6.05
CA ILE A 178 -1.26 4.98 -5.52
C ILE A 178 -0.75 3.76 -6.30
N ILE A 179 -0.28 2.74 -5.59
CA ILE A 179 0.15 1.47 -6.16
C ILE A 179 -0.85 0.41 -5.72
N SER A 180 -1.65 -0.05 -6.66
CA SER A 180 -2.76 -0.95 -6.43
C SER A 180 -2.36 -2.41 -6.65
N ALA A 181 -2.60 -3.26 -5.66
CA ALA A 181 -2.35 -4.70 -5.73
C ALA A 181 -3.60 -5.45 -6.23
N ASN A 182 -3.95 -5.28 -7.51
CA ASN A 182 -5.10 -5.93 -8.15
C ASN A 182 -6.46 -5.53 -7.51
N VAL A 183 -6.64 -4.22 -7.24
CA VAL A 183 -7.89 -3.64 -6.71
C VAL A 183 -8.22 -2.28 -7.36
N THR A 184 -7.63 -1.98 -8.50
CA THR A 184 -7.77 -0.71 -9.21
C THR A 184 -9.22 -0.41 -9.57
N ASP A 185 -10.00 -1.40 -9.94
CA ASP A 185 -11.44 -1.27 -10.23
C ASP A 185 -12.22 -0.67 -9.05
N LYS A 186 -11.86 -0.99 -7.82
CA LYS A 186 -12.48 -0.44 -6.63
C LYS A 186 -12.16 1.05 -6.46
N ILE A 187 -10.93 1.45 -6.78
CA ILE A 187 -10.47 2.84 -6.69
C ILE A 187 -11.12 3.68 -7.79
N THR A 188 -11.09 3.21 -9.04
CA THR A 188 -11.68 3.95 -10.17
C THR A 188 -13.21 4.06 -10.07
N ASN A 189 -13.89 3.07 -9.50
CA ASN A 189 -15.32 3.15 -9.19
C ASN A 189 -15.67 4.22 -8.13
N ILE A 190 -14.68 4.69 -7.36
CA ILE A 190 -14.85 5.78 -6.38
C ILE A 190 -14.54 7.13 -7.00
N PHE A 191 -13.41 7.24 -7.72
CA PHE A 191 -12.87 8.50 -8.19
C PHE A 191 -13.22 8.82 -9.65
N GLY A 192 -13.92 7.90 -10.36
CA GLY A 192 -14.34 8.05 -11.74
C GLY A 192 -13.38 7.45 -12.75
N GLU A 193 -13.73 7.60 -14.02
CA GLU A 193 -12.95 7.06 -15.13
C GLU A 193 -11.52 7.61 -15.14
N PRO A 194 -10.50 6.72 -15.13
CA PRO A 194 -9.12 7.14 -15.14
C PRO A 194 -8.67 7.59 -16.52
N ASN A 195 -7.70 8.49 -16.56
CA ASN A 195 -6.96 8.79 -17.79
C ASN A 195 -5.77 7.83 -17.90
N VAL A 196 -5.83 6.90 -18.85
CA VAL A 196 -4.77 5.91 -19.08
C VAL A 196 -3.58 6.59 -19.76
N LEU A 197 -2.41 6.50 -19.15
CA LEU A 197 -1.16 7.10 -19.63
C LEU A 197 -0.30 6.08 -20.39
N ALA A 198 -0.18 4.86 -19.87
CA ALA A 198 0.64 3.81 -20.46
C ALA A 198 0.22 2.41 -19.97
N ARG A 199 0.56 1.41 -20.79
CA ARG A 199 0.55 -0.01 -20.42
C ARG A 199 1.95 -0.55 -20.58
N ILE A 200 2.51 -1.11 -19.50
CA ILE A 200 3.92 -1.48 -19.40
C ILE A 200 4.02 -2.98 -19.18
N GLY A 201 4.93 -3.64 -19.91
CA GLY A 201 5.08 -5.10 -19.88
C GLY A 201 3.92 -5.81 -20.58
N GLY A 202 3.94 -7.15 -20.51
CA GLY A 202 3.06 -8.01 -21.30
C GLY A 202 3.56 -8.17 -22.74
N GLY A 203 3.40 -9.35 -23.30
CA GLY A 203 3.64 -9.63 -24.73
C GLY A 203 2.41 -9.31 -25.59
N ASP A 204 2.51 -9.53 -26.90
CA ASP A 204 1.37 -9.42 -27.82
C ASP A 204 0.21 -10.33 -27.35
N GLY A 205 -0.90 -9.72 -26.91
CA GLY A 205 -2.09 -10.43 -26.45
C GLY A 205 -2.08 -10.84 -24.96
N GLU A 206 -1.04 -10.49 -24.20
CA GLU A 206 -0.98 -10.70 -22.75
C GLU A 206 -1.45 -9.45 -21.98
N GLU A 207 -1.92 -9.67 -20.73
CA GLU A 207 -2.21 -8.58 -19.82
C GLU A 207 -0.93 -7.81 -19.48
N CYS A 208 -0.99 -6.48 -19.47
CA CYS A 208 0.16 -5.67 -19.08
C CYS A 208 0.55 -5.93 -17.62
N ASP A 209 1.85 -5.79 -17.31
CA ASP A 209 2.34 -5.96 -15.94
C ASP A 209 1.93 -4.78 -15.05
N VAL A 210 1.96 -3.56 -15.60
CA VAL A 210 1.52 -2.33 -14.93
C VAL A 210 0.73 -1.46 -15.89
N CYS A 211 -0.46 -1.04 -15.48
CA CYS A 211 -1.23 -0.01 -16.18
C CYS A 211 -1.10 1.31 -15.42
N ALA A 212 -0.43 2.28 -16.03
CA ALA A 212 -0.27 3.61 -15.45
C ALA A 212 -1.39 4.54 -15.93
N GLN A 213 -2.03 5.20 -14.98
CA GLN A 213 -3.19 6.06 -15.22
C GLN A 213 -3.25 7.18 -14.16
N THR A 214 -4.08 8.19 -14.38
CA THR A 214 -4.34 9.23 -13.37
C THR A 214 -5.81 9.25 -12.98
N ILE A 215 -6.05 9.58 -11.72
CA ILE A 215 -7.37 9.88 -11.15
C ILE A 215 -7.32 11.22 -10.44
N LYS A 216 -8.49 11.81 -10.16
CA LYS A 216 -8.59 13.06 -9.39
C LYS A 216 -8.85 12.76 -7.92
N VAL A 217 -7.89 13.07 -7.05
CA VAL A 217 -8.04 13.03 -5.59
C VAL A 217 -7.96 14.47 -5.08
N ASN A 218 -8.98 14.94 -4.37
CA ASN A 218 -9.08 16.33 -3.92
C ASN A 218 -8.87 17.35 -5.06
N GLY A 219 -9.28 17.02 -6.30
CA GLY A 219 -9.09 17.86 -7.47
C GLY A 219 -7.70 17.83 -8.12
N ASN A 220 -6.73 17.18 -7.49
CA ASN A 220 -5.36 17.02 -8.01
C ASN A 220 -5.22 15.70 -8.80
N ASP A 221 -4.34 15.70 -9.80
CA ASP A 221 -3.95 14.48 -10.49
C ASP A 221 -3.09 13.62 -9.57
N THR A 222 -3.55 12.39 -9.32
CA THR A 222 -2.83 11.37 -8.57
C THR A 222 -2.48 10.25 -9.54
N LEU A 223 -1.21 9.85 -9.58
CA LEU A 223 -0.77 8.71 -10.37
C LEU A 223 -1.30 7.42 -9.74
N LEU A 224 -2.01 6.60 -10.53
CA LEU A 224 -2.52 5.29 -10.11
C LEU A 224 -1.85 4.21 -10.96
N LEU A 225 -1.09 3.34 -10.32
CA LEU A 225 -0.40 2.21 -10.94
C LEU A 225 -1.15 0.92 -10.59
N ASP A 226 -1.79 0.32 -11.59
CA ASP A 226 -2.45 -0.97 -11.48
C ASP A 226 -1.43 -2.08 -11.67
N CYS A 227 -1.16 -2.82 -10.63
CA CYS A 227 -0.16 -3.88 -10.59
C CYS A 227 -0.80 -5.24 -10.31
N TRP A 228 -0.11 -6.31 -10.68
CA TRP A 228 -0.42 -7.63 -10.16
C TRP A 228 -0.42 -7.63 -8.62
N HIS A 229 -1.18 -8.55 -8.04
CA HIS A 229 -1.12 -8.72 -6.59
C HIS A 229 0.32 -9.04 -6.15
N PHE A 230 0.84 -8.33 -5.13
CA PHE A 230 2.26 -8.38 -4.76
C PHE A 230 2.73 -9.77 -4.30
N SER A 231 1.84 -10.69 -3.94
CA SER A 231 2.18 -12.09 -3.66
C SER A 231 2.15 -13.01 -4.89
N SER A 232 1.84 -12.49 -6.10
CA SER A 232 1.77 -13.29 -7.33
C SER A 232 3.07 -14.04 -7.59
N VAL A 233 2.93 -15.35 -7.92
CA VAL A 233 4.06 -16.29 -8.09
C VAL A 233 4.24 -16.81 -9.52
N ASN A 234 3.25 -16.62 -10.40
CA ASN A 234 3.16 -17.21 -11.74
C ASN A 234 4.25 -16.72 -12.70
N GLY A 235 5.51 -17.09 -12.45
CA GLY A 235 6.66 -16.66 -13.25
C GLY A 235 7.02 -15.17 -13.13
N LYS A 236 6.29 -14.42 -12.32
CA LYS A 236 6.50 -12.98 -12.14
C LYS A 236 7.80 -12.71 -11.39
N LYS A 237 8.67 -11.95 -12.03
CA LYS A 237 9.96 -11.55 -11.47
C LYS A 237 9.86 -10.20 -10.78
N ASP A 238 10.59 -10.06 -9.68
CA ASP A 238 10.49 -8.87 -8.83
C ASP A 238 10.94 -7.59 -9.55
N PHE A 239 11.97 -7.69 -10.38
CA PHE A 239 12.46 -6.56 -11.16
C PHE A 239 11.53 -6.22 -12.33
N GLU A 240 11.32 -7.15 -13.26
CA GLU A 240 10.67 -6.86 -14.55
C GLU A 240 9.19 -6.54 -14.44
N GLN A 241 8.49 -7.14 -13.48
CA GLN A 241 7.03 -7.00 -13.38
C GLN A 241 6.55 -6.12 -12.22
N PHE A 242 7.44 -5.73 -11.31
CA PHE A 242 7.09 -4.87 -10.17
C PHE A 242 8.02 -3.67 -10.04
N TYR A 243 9.30 -3.89 -9.72
CA TYR A 243 10.21 -2.79 -9.41
C TYR A 243 10.41 -1.83 -10.58
N HIS A 244 10.91 -2.35 -11.71
CA HIS A 244 11.26 -1.51 -12.86
C HIS A 244 10.07 -0.73 -13.41
N PRO A 245 8.92 -1.36 -13.78
CA PRO A 245 7.81 -0.62 -14.38
C PRO A 245 7.22 0.42 -13.43
N VAL A 246 7.15 0.13 -12.13
CA VAL A 246 6.63 1.06 -11.13
C VAL A 246 7.59 2.22 -10.89
N CYS A 247 8.87 1.94 -10.64
CA CYS A 247 9.86 2.97 -10.32
C CYS A 247 10.19 3.84 -11.52
N GLU A 248 10.39 3.24 -12.69
CA GLU A 248 10.71 3.95 -13.93
C GLU A 248 9.59 4.90 -14.36
N PHE A 249 8.33 4.41 -14.30
CA PHE A 249 7.20 5.26 -14.67
C PHE A 249 7.00 6.40 -13.67
N THR A 250 7.08 6.11 -12.38
CA THR A 250 6.97 7.11 -11.32
C THR A 250 8.05 8.19 -11.48
N LYS A 251 9.30 7.77 -11.71
CA LYS A 251 10.43 8.67 -11.97
C LYS A 251 10.18 9.59 -13.16
N LYS A 252 9.70 9.02 -14.28
CA LYS A 252 9.37 9.81 -15.49
C LYS A 252 8.21 10.78 -15.24
N TYR A 253 7.18 10.33 -14.55
CA TYR A 253 5.98 11.13 -14.30
C TYR A 253 6.27 12.37 -13.46
N PHE A 254 7.08 12.25 -12.40
CA PHE A 254 7.39 13.37 -11.51
C PHE A 254 8.63 14.21 -11.92
N ASN A 255 9.37 13.81 -12.95
CA ASN A 255 10.49 14.60 -13.49
C ASN A 255 10.11 15.39 -14.74
N GLN A 256 8.85 15.38 -15.19
CA GLN A 256 8.33 16.23 -16.24
C GLN A 256 7.99 17.60 -15.66
#